data_0ae7100aa37071b50cf96d7583cf03dc
#
_entry.id   0ae7100aa37071b50cf96d7583cf03dc
#
_cell.length_a   1.000
_cell.length_b   1.000
_cell.length_c   1.000
_cell.angle_alpha   90.00
_cell.angle_beta   90.00
_cell.angle_gamma   90.00
#
_symmetry.space_group_name_H-M   'P 1'
#
loop_
_entity.id
_entity.type
_entity.pdbx_description
1 polymer ?
#
loop_
_entity_poly.entity_id
_entity_poly.type
_entity_poly.pdbx_seq_one_letter_code
_entity_poly.pdbx_strand_id
1 'polypeptide(L)'
;MGFDQQQLDQRENEAREFALTAHGDQRYGEHPYITHLAAVRAVLDDFGYAGELGQAAWLHDVVEDTPVTAEEIENRFGREVLDLVWAVTGVGPDRKARNQNAYSKIVAHPRAVILKLADRTANAEASPPNSSWMGMYRTEHPTFKAHLGPLLAEDPTVARMWERLDRRLDPAVAAPADQWVEIDRLVAAGEHDKALAAVRAAFECGPGEAELILAERA
;
A
#
# COMPACT_ATOMS: atom_id res chain seq x y z
N MET A 1 20.91 -16.53 -9.53
CA MET A 1 21.64 -15.35 -9.98
C MET A 1 20.80 -14.14 -9.54
N GLY A 2 21.32 -13.34 -8.60
CA GLY A 2 20.64 -12.10 -8.21
C GLY A 2 20.77 -11.05 -9.32
N PHE A 3 19.70 -10.32 -9.58
CA PHE A 3 19.77 -9.15 -10.46
C PHE A 3 20.62 -8.07 -9.78
N ASP A 4 21.41 -7.33 -10.58
CA ASP A 4 22.08 -6.12 -10.12
C ASP A 4 21.02 -5.05 -9.77
N GLN A 5 21.28 -4.22 -8.75
CA GLN A 5 20.36 -3.16 -8.30
C GLN A 5 19.92 -2.26 -9.47
N GLN A 6 20.82 -1.93 -10.37
CA GLN A 6 20.51 -1.16 -11.58
C GLN A 6 19.45 -1.84 -12.47
N GLN A 7 19.48 -3.19 -12.58
CA GLN A 7 18.50 -3.93 -13.39
C GLN A 7 17.13 -3.95 -12.70
N LEU A 8 17.09 -4.04 -11.35
CA LEU A 8 15.84 -3.96 -10.59
C LEU A 8 15.20 -2.58 -10.73
N ASP A 9 15.97 -1.51 -10.59
CA ASP A 9 15.50 -0.14 -10.74
C ASP A 9 14.98 0.13 -12.17
N GLN A 10 15.66 -0.41 -13.18
CA GLN A 10 15.23 -0.30 -14.58
C GLN A 10 13.87 -1.00 -14.79
N ARG A 11 13.70 -2.22 -14.29
CA ARG A 11 12.45 -2.98 -14.44
C ARG A 11 11.28 -2.33 -13.70
N GLU A 12 11.51 -1.76 -12.54
CA GLU A 12 10.48 -0.99 -11.84
C GLU A 12 10.10 0.28 -12.59
N ASN A 13 11.06 1.00 -13.18
CA ASN A 13 10.77 2.15 -14.03
C ASN A 13 9.97 1.75 -15.29
N GLU A 14 10.26 0.61 -15.91
CA GLU A 14 9.48 0.09 -17.03
C GLU A 14 8.03 -0.22 -16.61
N ALA A 15 7.83 -0.81 -15.42
CA ALA A 15 6.50 -1.08 -14.88
C ALA A 15 5.73 0.21 -14.60
N ARG A 16 6.39 1.21 -14.02
CA ARG A 16 5.83 2.54 -13.77
C ARG A 16 5.38 3.24 -15.06
N GLU A 17 6.24 3.31 -16.07
CA GLU A 17 5.92 3.96 -17.35
C GLU A 17 4.80 3.21 -18.11
N PHE A 18 4.78 1.87 -17.99
CA PHE A 18 3.71 1.05 -18.54
C PHE A 18 2.37 1.37 -17.86
N ALA A 19 2.34 1.39 -16.52
CA ALA A 19 1.14 1.71 -15.75
C ALA A 19 0.65 3.14 -16.04
N LEU A 20 1.56 4.12 -16.11
CA LEU A 20 1.24 5.51 -16.46
C LEU A 20 0.53 5.58 -17.83
N THR A 21 1.04 4.84 -18.81
CA THR A 21 0.45 4.79 -20.16
C THR A 21 -0.90 4.07 -20.14
N ALA A 22 -1.03 2.96 -19.40
CA ALA A 22 -2.24 2.15 -19.37
C ALA A 22 -3.41 2.90 -18.70
N HIS A 23 -3.16 3.58 -17.58
CA HIS A 23 -4.18 4.36 -16.85
C HIS A 23 -4.51 5.70 -17.53
N GLY A 24 -3.58 6.26 -18.33
CA GLY A 24 -3.82 7.49 -19.08
C GLY A 24 -4.37 8.63 -18.20
N ASP A 25 -5.57 9.12 -18.54
CA ASP A 25 -6.24 10.21 -17.84
C ASP A 25 -7.07 9.78 -16.61
N GLN A 26 -7.01 8.49 -16.21
CA GLN A 26 -7.71 8.00 -15.02
C GLN A 26 -7.28 8.79 -13.79
N ARG A 27 -8.24 9.03 -12.88
CA ARG A 27 -8.04 9.85 -11.68
C ARG A 27 -8.21 9.02 -10.41
N TYR A 28 -7.41 9.38 -9.41
CA TYR A 28 -7.58 8.98 -8.02
C TYR A 28 -7.92 10.22 -7.20
N GLY A 29 -9.20 10.43 -6.91
CA GLY A 29 -9.70 11.69 -6.41
C GLY A 29 -9.39 12.85 -7.37
N GLU A 30 -8.71 13.89 -6.89
CA GLU A 30 -8.30 15.05 -7.70
C GLU A 30 -6.94 14.88 -8.39
N HIS A 31 -6.24 13.75 -8.15
CA HIS A 31 -4.90 13.50 -8.65
C HIS A 31 -4.89 12.49 -9.81
N PRO A 32 -3.83 12.45 -10.65
CA PRO A 32 -3.63 11.36 -11.59
C PRO A 32 -3.53 10.01 -10.87
N TYR A 33 -4.02 8.93 -11.50
CA TYR A 33 -4.06 7.60 -10.87
C TYR A 33 -2.69 7.08 -10.43
N ILE A 34 -1.63 7.47 -11.14
CA ILE A 34 -0.25 7.12 -10.80
C ILE A 34 0.15 7.52 -9.37
N THR A 35 -0.52 8.49 -8.76
CA THR A 35 -0.26 8.89 -7.36
C THR A 35 -0.64 7.79 -6.37
N HIS A 36 -1.73 7.04 -6.64
CA HIS A 36 -2.08 5.87 -5.86
C HIS A 36 -1.03 4.75 -5.99
N LEU A 37 -0.64 4.43 -7.23
CA LEU A 37 0.38 3.41 -7.48
C LEU A 37 1.72 3.77 -6.81
N ALA A 38 2.10 5.04 -6.84
CA ALA A 38 3.28 5.54 -6.14
C ALA A 38 3.15 5.40 -4.61
N ALA A 39 1.97 5.66 -4.05
CA ALA A 39 1.72 5.49 -2.62
C ALA A 39 1.83 4.00 -2.20
N VAL A 40 1.28 3.08 -2.99
CA VAL A 40 1.44 1.62 -2.76
C VAL A 40 2.91 1.21 -2.81
N ARG A 41 3.66 1.72 -3.80
CA ARG A 41 5.10 1.46 -3.92
C ARG A 41 5.87 2.01 -2.71
N ALA A 42 5.53 3.22 -2.24
CA ALA A 42 6.16 3.84 -1.07
C ALA A 42 5.92 3.02 0.22
N VAL A 43 4.71 2.46 0.40
CA VAL A 43 4.46 1.55 1.52
C VAL A 43 5.37 0.33 1.46
N LEU A 44 5.58 -0.27 0.28
CA LEU A 44 6.53 -1.39 0.14
C LEU A 44 7.98 -0.99 0.43
N ASP A 45 8.39 0.24 0.05
CA ASP A 45 9.72 0.79 0.35
C ASP A 45 9.95 0.91 1.85
N ASP A 46 8.97 1.41 2.59
CA ASP A 46 9.04 1.56 4.05
C ASP A 46 9.33 0.23 4.77
N PHE A 47 8.97 -0.89 4.14
CA PHE A 47 9.21 -2.26 4.65
C PHE A 47 10.34 -3.00 3.93
N GLY A 48 11.05 -2.34 3.01
CA GLY A 48 12.22 -2.89 2.32
C GLY A 48 11.91 -3.89 1.22
N TYR A 49 10.68 -3.89 0.68
CA TYR A 49 10.30 -4.73 -0.45
C TYR A 49 10.60 -4.04 -1.79
N ALA A 50 11.18 -4.80 -2.72
CA ALA A 50 11.56 -4.37 -4.06
C ALA A 50 11.36 -5.51 -5.08
N GLY A 51 11.93 -5.38 -6.27
CA GLY A 51 11.92 -6.41 -7.31
C GLY A 51 10.51 -6.67 -7.85
N GLU A 52 10.06 -7.93 -7.86
CA GLU A 52 8.75 -8.29 -8.41
C GLU A 52 7.60 -7.65 -7.64
N LEU A 53 7.73 -7.47 -6.31
CA LEU A 53 6.73 -6.74 -5.51
C LEU A 53 6.71 -5.26 -5.87
N GLY A 54 7.86 -4.64 -6.12
CA GLY A 54 7.96 -3.26 -6.58
C GLY A 54 7.30 -3.07 -7.95
N GLN A 55 7.60 -3.95 -8.93
CA GLN A 55 6.93 -3.95 -10.23
C GLN A 55 5.42 -4.17 -10.09
N ALA A 56 5.01 -5.15 -9.28
CA ALA A 56 3.61 -5.46 -9.05
C ALA A 56 2.85 -4.30 -8.36
N ALA A 57 3.50 -3.48 -7.53
CA ALA A 57 2.89 -2.28 -6.97
C ALA A 57 2.48 -1.26 -8.03
N TRP A 58 3.31 -1.06 -9.06
CA TRP A 58 2.96 -0.20 -10.20
C TRP A 58 1.85 -0.78 -11.07
N LEU A 59 1.72 -2.11 -11.14
CA LEU A 59 0.87 -2.82 -12.10
C LEU A 59 -0.42 -3.38 -11.49
N HIS A 60 -0.63 -3.31 -10.17
CA HIS A 60 -1.65 -4.10 -9.47
C HIS A 60 -3.09 -3.84 -9.91
N ASP A 61 -3.40 -2.62 -10.36
CA ASP A 61 -4.73 -2.23 -10.84
C ASP A 61 -4.84 -2.22 -12.38
N VAL A 62 -3.72 -2.41 -13.11
CA VAL A 62 -3.71 -2.28 -14.57
C VAL A 62 -4.67 -3.30 -15.23
N VAL A 63 -4.71 -4.55 -14.74
CA VAL A 63 -5.58 -5.58 -15.28
C VAL A 63 -7.04 -5.39 -14.85
N GLU A 64 -7.30 -4.78 -13.70
CA GLU A 64 -8.66 -4.53 -13.21
C GLU A 64 -9.31 -3.30 -13.88
N ASP A 65 -8.52 -2.24 -14.09
CA ASP A 65 -9.02 -0.91 -14.42
C ASP A 65 -8.76 -0.48 -15.87
N THR A 66 -7.97 -1.22 -16.64
CA THR A 66 -7.59 -0.85 -18.00
C THR A 66 -7.83 -2.00 -19.01
N PRO A 67 -7.74 -1.76 -20.30
CA PRO A 67 -7.85 -2.83 -21.32
C PRO A 67 -6.67 -3.81 -21.35
N VAL A 68 -5.61 -3.58 -20.59
CA VAL A 68 -4.42 -4.44 -20.55
C VAL A 68 -4.77 -5.83 -20.06
N THR A 69 -4.27 -6.84 -20.76
CA THR A 69 -4.53 -8.24 -20.46
C THR A 69 -3.49 -8.85 -19.52
N ALA A 70 -3.87 -9.93 -18.82
CA ALA A 70 -2.93 -10.72 -18.04
C ALA A 70 -1.75 -11.26 -18.88
N GLU A 71 -2.02 -11.63 -20.14
CA GLU A 71 -0.99 -12.11 -21.09
C GLU A 71 0.04 -11.02 -21.40
N GLU A 72 -0.37 -9.75 -21.55
CA GLU A 72 0.55 -8.64 -21.77
C GLU A 72 1.47 -8.42 -20.56
N ILE A 73 0.92 -8.53 -19.34
CA ILE A 73 1.73 -8.45 -18.11
C ILE A 73 2.74 -9.59 -18.06
N GLU A 74 2.33 -10.85 -18.31
CA GLU A 74 3.22 -12.01 -18.31
C GLU A 74 4.36 -11.86 -19.33
N ASN A 75 4.03 -11.49 -20.55
CA ASN A 75 4.99 -11.35 -21.65
C ASN A 75 6.03 -10.25 -21.38
N ARG A 76 5.65 -9.17 -20.67
CA ARG A 76 6.52 -8.02 -20.46
C ARG A 76 7.27 -8.08 -19.13
N PHE A 77 6.61 -8.50 -18.06
CA PHE A 77 7.15 -8.44 -16.70
C PHE A 77 7.43 -9.82 -16.10
N GLY A 78 6.95 -10.88 -16.72
CA GLY A 78 7.18 -12.25 -16.31
C GLY A 78 6.08 -12.81 -15.41
N ARG A 79 6.13 -14.13 -15.25
CA ARG A 79 5.09 -14.90 -14.57
C ARG A 79 4.91 -14.52 -13.11
N GLU A 80 5.99 -14.27 -12.38
CA GLU A 80 5.93 -13.96 -10.95
C GLU A 80 5.24 -12.62 -10.68
N VAL A 81 5.51 -11.60 -11.52
CA VAL A 81 4.81 -10.31 -11.43
C VAL A 81 3.33 -10.49 -11.78
N LEU A 82 3.01 -11.25 -12.83
CA LEU A 82 1.61 -11.54 -13.17
C LEU A 82 0.90 -12.24 -12.01
N ASP A 83 1.51 -13.24 -11.39
CA ASP A 83 0.87 -14.00 -10.31
C ASP A 83 0.54 -13.09 -9.11
N LEU A 84 1.42 -12.13 -8.77
CA LEU A 84 1.16 -11.13 -7.74
C LEU A 84 0.01 -10.20 -8.12
N VAL A 85 0.03 -9.62 -9.33
CA VAL A 85 -1.01 -8.72 -9.86
C VAL A 85 -2.34 -9.45 -9.93
N TRP A 86 -2.38 -10.64 -10.52
CA TRP A 86 -3.62 -11.42 -10.66
C TRP A 86 -4.22 -11.83 -9.33
N ALA A 87 -3.38 -12.14 -8.34
CA ALA A 87 -3.85 -12.51 -7.00
C ALA A 87 -4.63 -11.37 -6.33
N VAL A 88 -4.24 -10.11 -6.54
CA VAL A 88 -4.91 -8.94 -5.94
C VAL A 88 -6.03 -8.36 -6.79
N THR A 89 -6.08 -8.66 -8.10
CA THR A 89 -7.15 -8.27 -9.03
C THR A 89 -8.47 -8.89 -8.60
N GLY A 90 -9.49 -8.10 -8.35
CA GLY A 90 -10.82 -8.56 -7.92
C GLY A 90 -11.76 -8.79 -9.10
N VAL A 91 -12.33 -9.98 -9.24
CA VAL A 91 -13.33 -10.30 -10.27
C VAL A 91 -14.69 -10.55 -9.61
N GLY A 92 -15.71 -9.80 -10.02
CA GLY A 92 -17.06 -9.97 -9.49
C GLY A 92 -17.97 -8.78 -9.77
N PRO A 93 -19.31 -8.97 -9.59
CA PRO A 93 -20.31 -7.96 -9.92
C PRO A 93 -20.31 -6.75 -8.96
N ASP A 94 -19.80 -6.93 -7.75
CA ASP A 94 -19.76 -5.90 -6.72
C ASP A 94 -18.48 -5.97 -5.89
N ARG A 95 -18.23 -4.96 -5.05
CA ARG A 95 -17.05 -4.87 -4.21
C ARG A 95 -16.86 -6.09 -3.29
N LYS A 96 -17.93 -6.61 -2.71
CA LYS A 96 -17.87 -7.78 -1.81
C LYS A 96 -17.41 -9.03 -2.56
N ALA A 97 -17.99 -9.28 -3.74
CA ALA A 97 -17.63 -10.41 -4.59
C ALA A 97 -16.17 -10.28 -5.08
N ARG A 98 -15.74 -9.07 -5.49
CA ARG A 98 -14.35 -8.81 -5.89
C ARG A 98 -13.38 -9.07 -4.74
N ASN A 99 -13.68 -8.57 -3.54
CA ASN A 99 -12.85 -8.83 -2.36
C ASN A 99 -12.74 -10.34 -2.06
N GLN A 100 -13.84 -11.08 -2.06
CA GLN A 100 -13.83 -12.53 -1.82
C GLN A 100 -13.02 -13.28 -2.88
N ASN A 101 -13.16 -12.90 -4.15
CA ASN A 101 -12.38 -13.49 -5.24
C ASN A 101 -10.87 -13.23 -5.04
N ALA A 102 -10.49 -11.99 -4.75
CA ALA A 102 -9.09 -11.64 -4.47
C ALA A 102 -8.55 -12.40 -3.25
N TYR A 103 -9.31 -12.47 -2.14
CA TYR A 103 -8.87 -13.22 -0.95
C TYR A 103 -8.60 -14.69 -1.25
N SER A 104 -9.47 -15.34 -2.04
CA SER A 104 -9.27 -16.74 -2.43
C SER A 104 -7.99 -16.94 -3.25
N LYS A 105 -7.68 -16.00 -4.15
CA LYS A 105 -6.45 -16.03 -4.96
C LYS A 105 -5.20 -15.75 -4.12
N ILE A 106 -5.27 -14.77 -3.18
CA ILE A 106 -4.17 -14.48 -2.27
C ILE A 106 -3.87 -15.66 -1.35
N VAL A 107 -4.90 -16.38 -0.87
CA VAL A 107 -4.69 -17.61 -0.08
C VAL A 107 -3.95 -18.67 -0.90
N ALA A 108 -4.23 -18.79 -2.20
CA ALA A 108 -3.52 -19.69 -3.10
C ALA A 108 -2.10 -19.18 -3.44
N HIS A 109 -1.85 -17.88 -3.32
CA HIS A 109 -0.56 -17.26 -3.59
C HIS A 109 -0.15 -16.32 -2.44
N PRO A 110 0.28 -16.86 -1.27
CA PRO A 110 0.41 -16.09 -0.01
C PRO A 110 1.32 -14.85 -0.06
N ARG A 111 2.35 -14.84 -0.93
CA ARG A 111 3.23 -13.67 -1.11
C ARG A 111 2.47 -12.42 -1.53
N ALA A 112 1.34 -12.57 -2.21
CA ALA A 112 0.51 -11.44 -2.63
C ALA A 112 -0.20 -10.71 -1.46
N VAL A 113 -0.20 -11.27 -0.24
CA VAL A 113 -0.71 -10.55 0.95
C VAL A 113 0.09 -9.27 1.20
N ILE A 114 1.40 -9.28 0.92
CA ILE A 114 2.28 -8.11 1.07
C ILE A 114 1.81 -6.97 0.17
N LEU A 115 1.55 -7.26 -1.11
CA LEU A 115 1.02 -6.29 -2.05
C LEU A 115 -0.37 -5.79 -1.64
N LYS A 116 -1.25 -6.70 -1.21
CA LYS A 116 -2.62 -6.33 -0.78
C LYS A 116 -2.65 -5.51 0.52
N LEU A 117 -1.71 -5.75 1.43
CA LEU A 117 -1.51 -4.90 2.61
C LEU A 117 -1.02 -3.50 2.23
N ALA A 118 -0.07 -3.41 1.29
CA ALA A 118 0.45 -2.12 0.82
C ALA A 118 -0.66 -1.29 0.15
N ASP A 119 -1.45 -1.90 -0.75
CA ASP A 119 -2.61 -1.28 -1.38
C ASP A 119 -3.64 -0.81 -0.34
N ARG A 120 -4.05 -1.68 0.58
CA ARG A 120 -5.03 -1.34 1.62
C ARG A 120 -4.53 -0.22 2.53
N THR A 121 -3.24 -0.23 2.89
CA THR A 121 -2.61 0.80 3.72
C THR A 121 -2.58 2.14 2.99
N ALA A 122 -2.10 2.18 1.75
CA ALA A 122 -2.07 3.40 0.94
C ALA A 122 -3.48 4.02 0.78
N ASN A 123 -4.49 3.18 0.51
CA ASN A 123 -5.88 3.63 0.42
C ASN A 123 -6.42 4.18 1.75
N ALA A 124 -6.14 3.52 2.87
CA ALA A 124 -6.57 3.98 4.19
C ALA A 124 -5.88 5.29 4.57
N GLU A 125 -4.58 5.43 4.27
CA GLU A 125 -3.79 6.64 4.55
C GLU A 125 -4.25 7.84 3.70
N ALA A 126 -4.61 7.62 2.44
CA ALA A 126 -5.16 8.65 1.56
C ALA A 126 -6.60 9.06 1.93
N SER A 127 -7.27 8.31 2.80
CA SER A 127 -8.67 8.57 3.17
C SER A 127 -8.76 9.48 4.40
N PRO A 128 -9.44 10.63 4.33
CA PRO A 128 -9.68 11.46 5.52
C PRO A 128 -10.34 10.66 6.65
N PRO A 129 -9.98 10.90 7.93
CA PRO A 129 -10.43 10.09 9.07
C PRO A 129 -11.93 9.89 9.21
N ASN A 130 -12.71 10.90 8.81
CA ASN A 130 -14.18 10.92 8.89
C ASN A 130 -14.87 10.70 7.53
N SER A 131 -14.13 10.29 6.50
CA SER A 131 -14.70 10.02 5.17
C SER A 131 -15.49 8.73 5.13
N SER A 132 -16.41 8.63 4.16
CA SER A 132 -17.12 7.38 3.87
C SER A 132 -16.17 6.23 3.47
N TRP A 133 -15.06 6.55 2.83
CA TRP A 133 -14.01 5.60 2.47
C TRP A 133 -13.36 5.00 3.72
N MET A 134 -12.96 5.85 4.68
CA MET A 134 -12.41 5.38 5.95
C MET A 134 -13.43 4.51 6.71
N GLY A 135 -14.70 4.94 6.77
CA GLY A 135 -15.79 4.15 7.36
C GLY A 135 -15.93 2.77 6.71
N MET A 136 -15.84 2.71 5.38
CA MET A 136 -15.88 1.46 4.63
C MET A 136 -14.68 0.55 4.97
N TYR A 137 -13.45 1.09 4.98
CA TYR A 137 -12.26 0.30 5.31
C TYR A 137 -12.32 -0.27 6.73
N ARG A 138 -12.78 0.52 7.71
CA ARG A 138 -13.00 0.06 9.09
C ARG A 138 -14.03 -1.08 9.16
N THR A 139 -15.12 -0.97 8.42
CA THR A 139 -16.17 -2.00 8.36
C THR A 139 -15.68 -3.29 7.74
N GLU A 140 -14.87 -3.22 6.69
CA GLU A 140 -14.33 -4.38 5.98
C GLU A 140 -13.15 -5.04 6.71
N HIS A 141 -12.44 -4.29 7.56
CA HIS A 141 -11.17 -4.72 8.16
C HIS A 141 -11.22 -6.04 8.92
N PRO A 142 -12.24 -6.33 9.78
CA PRO A 142 -12.33 -7.61 10.46
C PRO A 142 -12.37 -8.80 9.49
N THR A 143 -13.13 -8.69 8.41
CA THR A 143 -13.23 -9.73 7.37
C THR A 143 -11.92 -9.86 6.60
N PHE A 144 -11.30 -8.74 6.22
CA PHE A 144 -10.00 -8.68 5.55
C PHE A 144 -8.93 -9.39 6.39
N LYS A 145 -8.83 -9.05 7.69
CA LYS A 145 -7.86 -9.63 8.61
C LYS A 145 -8.12 -11.11 8.90
N ALA A 146 -9.39 -11.52 8.99
CA ALA A 146 -9.75 -12.93 9.21
C ALA A 146 -9.30 -13.83 8.04
N HIS A 147 -9.35 -13.35 6.80
CA HIS A 147 -8.95 -14.12 5.63
C HIS A 147 -7.44 -14.09 5.39
N LEU A 148 -6.80 -12.94 5.54
CA LEU A 148 -5.42 -12.73 5.10
C LEU A 148 -4.41 -12.68 6.26
N GLY A 149 -4.84 -12.40 7.49
CA GLY A 149 -3.98 -12.32 8.67
C GLY A 149 -3.20 -13.59 8.98
N PRO A 150 -3.73 -14.81 8.74
CA PRO A 150 -2.95 -16.04 8.92
C PRO A 150 -1.81 -16.22 7.92
N LEU A 151 -1.84 -15.50 6.78
CA LEU A 151 -0.83 -15.64 5.74
C LEU A 151 0.47 -14.95 6.17
N LEU A 152 1.59 -15.67 6.06
CA LEU A 152 2.92 -15.18 6.45
C LEU A 152 2.96 -14.65 7.91
N ALA A 153 2.15 -15.21 8.82
CA ALA A 153 2.00 -14.72 10.18
C ALA A 153 3.32 -14.77 11.00
N GLU A 154 4.25 -15.63 10.62
CA GLU A 154 5.56 -15.72 11.26
C GLU A 154 6.59 -14.72 10.70
N ASP A 155 6.25 -13.98 9.62
CA ASP A 155 7.12 -12.95 9.06
C ASP A 155 6.99 -11.65 9.87
N PRO A 156 8.06 -11.20 10.57
CA PRO A 156 8.00 -10.00 11.40
C PRO A 156 7.77 -8.73 10.59
N THR A 157 8.12 -8.71 9.30
CA THR A 157 7.87 -7.55 8.43
C THR A 157 6.39 -7.47 8.07
N VAL A 158 5.77 -8.61 7.74
CA VAL A 158 4.32 -8.67 7.50
C VAL A 158 3.54 -8.32 8.77
N ALA A 159 3.98 -8.76 9.95
CA ALA A 159 3.37 -8.37 11.22
C ALA A 159 3.38 -6.84 11.40
N ARG A 160 4.50 -6.17 11.13
CA ARG A 160 4.59 -4.69 11.20
C ARG A 160 3.71 -3.98 10.15
N MET A 161 3.51 -4.58 8.97
CA MET A 161 2.58 -4.05 7.98
C MET A 161 1.13 -4.10 8.51
N TRP A 162 0.74 -5.20 9.15
CA TRP A 162 -0.56 -5.32 9.83
C TRP A 162 -0.72 -4.28 10.93
N GLU A 163 0.29 -4.08 11.77
CA GLU A 163 0.28 -3.09 12.85
C GLU A 163 0.09 -1.66 12.32
N ARG A 164 0.76 -1.30 11.19
CA ARG A 164 0.57 0.00 10.52
C ARG A 164 -0.88 0.18 10.06
N LEU A 165 -1.44 -0.81 9.38
CA LEU A 165 -2.82 -0.77 8.92
C LEU A 165 -3.83 -0.74 10.08
N ASP A 166 -3.63 -1.58 11.11
CA ASP A 166 -4.47 -1.61 12.31
C ASP A 166 -4.49 -0.24 13.00
N ARG A 167 -3.32 0.36 13.22
CA ARG A 167 -3.16 1.69 13.81
C ARG A 167 -3.89 2.77 13.00
N ARG A 168 -3.78 2.73 11.67
CA ARG A 168 -4.46 3.68 10.80
C ARG A 168 -5.99 3.55 10.87
N LEU A 169 -6.51 2.35 10.99
CA LEU A 169 -7.94 2.07 11.02
C LEU A 169 -8.56 2.21 12.42
N ASP A 170 -7.76 2.11 13.49
CA ASP A 170 -8.24 2.25 14.87
C ASP A 170 -8.00 3.68 15.40
N PRO A 171 -9.05 4.50 15.51
CA PRO A 171 -8.93 5.85 16.04
C PRO A 171 -8.55 5.89 17.54
N ALA A 172 -8.65 4.76 18.25
CA ALA A 172 -8.28 4.67 19.66
C ALA A 172 -6.76 4.49 19.89
N VAL A 173 -6.01 4.15 18.85
CA VAL A 173 -4.53 4.09 18.88
C VAL A 173 -3.95 5.48 18.59
N ALA A 174 -4.30 6.46 19.42
CA ALA A 174 -3.60 7.74 19.44
C ALA A 174 -2.29 7.58 20.21
N ALA A 175 -1.22 8.23 19.77
CA ALA A 175 0.00 8.32 20.56
C ALA A 175 -0.30 8.88 21.96
N PRO A 176 0.42 8.44 23.00
CA PRO A 176 0.34 9.05 24.30
C PRO A 176 0.47 10.58 24.21
N ALA A 177 -0.33 11.29 24.99
CA ALA A 177 -0.44 12.76 24.88
C ALA A 177 0.91 13.50 25.05
N ASP A 178 1.84 12.91 25.82
CA ASP A 178 3.17 13.44 26.04
C ASP A 178 4.08 13.38 24.79
N GLN A 179 3.90 12.40 23.93
CA GLN A 179 4.67 12.30 22.66
C GLN A 179 4.24 13.41 21.67
N TRP A 180 2.96 13.77 21.66
CA TRP A 180 2.48 14.85 20.83
C TRP A 180 3.00 16.22 21.21
N VAL A 181 3.26 16.48 22.49
CA VAL A 181 3.78 17.78 22.97
C VAL A 181 5.10 18.15 22.27
N GLU A 182 6.01 17.21 22.15
CA GLU A 182 7.31 17.46 21.47
C GLU A 182 7.13 17.59 19.96
N ILE A 183 6.29 16.76 19.34
CA ILE A 183 5.99 16.83 17.91
C ILE A 183 5.36 18.19 17.57
N ASP A 184 4.33 18.61 18.31
CA ASP A 184 3.67 19.91 18.11
C ASP A 184 4.64 21.09 18.29
N ARG A 185 5.56 21.00 19.25
CA ARG A 185 6.62 21.99 19.43
C ARG A 185 7.55 22.11 18.23
N LEU A 186 7.97 20.99 17.65
CA LEU A 186 8.83 20.94 16.47
C LEU A 186 8.11 21.47 15.22
N VAL A 187 6.85 21.12 15.04
CA VAL A 187 6.01 21.64 13.95
C VAL A 187 5.87 23.16 14.08
N ALA A 188 5.53 23.67 15.27
CA ALA A 188 5.40 25.12 15.51
C ALA A 188 6.71 25.89 15.33
N ALA A 189 7.87 25.22 15.54
CA ALA A 189 9.18 25.79 15.30
C ALA A 189 9.62 25.71 13.81
N GLY A 190 8.83 25.11 12.93
CA GLY A 190 9.19 24.90 11.52
C GLY A 190 10.29 23.85 11.31
N GLU A 191 10.58 23.03 12.33
CA GLU A 191 11.64 22.01 12.31
C GLU A 191 11.10 20.68 11.74
N HIS A 192 10.63 20.70 10.47
CA HIS A 192 9.90 19.60 9.83
C HIS A 192 10.65 18.27 9.88
N ASP A 193 11.93 18.22 9.53
CA ASP A 193 12.73 16.98 9.54
C ASP A 193 12.83 16.36 10.95
N LYS A 194 12.93 17.22 11.98
CA LYS A 194 12.95 16.74 13.37
C LYS A 194 11.58 16.27 13.83
N ALA A 195 10.50 16.94 13.39
CA ALA A 195 9.15 16.51 13.66
C ALA A 195 8.87 15.13 13.02
N LEU A 196 9.30 14.91 11.78
CA LEU A 196 9.24 13.60 11.12
C LEU A 196 10.01 12.52 11.89
N ALA A 197 11.23 12.84 12.34
CA ALA A 197 12.03 11.91 13.12
C ALA A 197 11.35 11.57 14.47
N ALA A 198 10.74 12.55 15.13
CA ALA A 198 10.00 12.36 16.37
C ALA A 198 8.74 11.50 16.16
N VAL A 199 7.99 11.73 15.08
CA VAL A 199 6.85 10.88 14.69
C VAL A 199 7.30 9.45 14.45
N ARG A 200 8.36 9.25 13.67
CA ARG A 200 8.90 7.91 13.39
C ARG A 200 9.30 7.16 14.63
N ALA A 201 9.91 7.85 15.60
CA ALA A 201 10.31 7.26 16.87
C ALA A 201 9.10 6.94 17.78
N ALA A 202 8.11 7.85 17.80
CA ALA A 202 6.92 7.72 18.64
C ALA A 202 5.96 6.62 18.15
N PHE A 203 5.86 6.45 16.83
CA PHE A 203 4.89 5.55 16.20
C PHE A 203 5.54 4.31 15.56
N GLU A 204 6.87 4.17 15.67
CA GLU A 204 7.64 3.08 15.06
C GLU A 204 7.31 2.90 13.56
N CYS A 205 7.15 4.02 12.84
CA CYS A 205 6.64 4.06 11.48
C CYS A 205 7.71 4.44 10.44
N GLY A 206 7.43 4.15 9.16
CA GLY A 206 8.27 4.54 8.03
C GLY A 206 8.15 6.04 7.68
N PRO A 207 9.04 6.55 6.77
CA PRO A 207 9.03 7.97 6.40
C PRO A 207 7.71 8.41 5.77
N GLY A 208 7.11 7.61 4.87
CA GLY A 208 5.85 7.94 4.22
C GLY A 208 4.67 8.03 5.20
N GLU A 209 4.61 7.11 6.19
CA GLU A 209 3.59 7.16 7.24
C GLU A 209 3.78 8.36 8.17
N ALA A 210 5.03 8.73 8.49
CA ALA A 210 5.33 9.88 9.34
C ALA A 210 4.86 11.21 8.70
N GLU A 211 5.03 11.36 7.39
CA GLU A 211 4.52 12.52 6.63
C GLU A 211 3.00 12.64 6.74
N LEU A 212 2.29 11.52 6.59
CA LEU A 212 0.83 11.49 6.69
C LEU A 212 0.35 11.86 8.10
N ILE A 213 0.99 11.30 9.14
CA ILE A 213 0.68 11.59 10.53
C ILE A 213 0.88 13.08 10.83
N LEU A 214 1.96 13.70 10.33
CA LEU A 214 2.19 15.14 10.48
C LEU A 214 1.17 15.99 9.70
N ALA A 215 0.84 15.59 8.47
CA ALA A 215 -0.13 16.31 7.65
C ALA A 215 -1.55 16.33 8.26
N GLU A 216 -1.93 15.27 8.98
CA GLU A 216 -3.21 15.22 9.71
C GLU A 216 -3.23 16.09 10.97
N ARG A 217 -2.05 16.48 11.45
CA ARG A 217 -1.88 17.26 12.68
C ARG A 217 -1.75 18.78 12.42
N ALA A 218 -1.30 19.16 11.23
CA ALA A 218 -1.10 20.56 10.81
C ALA A 218 -2.41 21.23 10.37
#